data_181e6b7b7c6603f36f9f66c437ec9bc8
#
_entry.id   181e6b7b7c6603f36f9f66c437ec9bc8
#
_cell.length_a   1.000
_cell.length_b   1.000
_cell.length_c   1.000
_cell.angle_alpha   90.00
_cell.angle_beta   90.00
_cell.angle_gamma   90.00
#
_symmetry.space_group_name_H-M   'P 1'
#
loop_
_entity.id
_entity.type
_entity.pdbx_description
1 polymer ?
#
loop_
_entity_poly.entity_id
_entity_poly.type
_entity_poly.pdbx_seq_one_letter_code
_entity_poly.pdbx_strand_id
1 'polypeptide(L)'
;AEKYGEVADHFARLGYRPVFFGVPSEMPLIEKALAHMKRRDEAIVAAGKLSMGEFIAAASWCAVAFTNDSGPMYVFDSRKVPVIAMFGPSNAKLHHPLGEKSCALATTDMPRTQDHVNHTIRDRSYTPIDAISVSEAVCAGEWALGMISDERYEGHLAFVEGNRHGG
;
A
#
# COMPACT_ATOMS: atom_id res chain seq x y z
N ALA A 1 -9.92 0.44 3.80
CA ALA A 1 -10.12 1.68 3.03
C ALA A 1 -9.68 2.90 3.84
N GLU A 2 -10.11 3.03 5.09
CA GLU A 2 -9.88 4.19 5.96
C GLU A 2 -8.39 4.52 6.10
N LYS A 3 -7.55 3.53 6.39
CA LYS A 3 -6.10 3.70 6.49
C LYS A 3 -5.44 4.26 5.23
N TYR A 4 -5.96 3.92 4.04
CA TYR A 4 -5.50 4.54 2.80
C TYR A 4 -5.79 6.03 2.74
N GLY A 5 -6.94 6.45 3.27
CA GLY A 5 -7.27 7.87 3.40
C GLY A 5 -6.33 8.61 4.34
N GLU A 6 -6.00 8.00 5.49
CA GLU A 6 -5.07 8.59 6.46
C GLU A 6 -3.64 8.70 5.89
N VAL A 7 -3.16 7.67 5.18
CA VAL A 7 -1.86 7.70 4.47
C VAL A 7 -1.87 8.79 3.40
N ALA A 8 -2.91 8.84 2.57
CA ALA A 8 -3.05 9.84 1.53
C ALA A 8 -3.08 11.27 2.11
N ASP A 9 -3.79 11.49 3.21
CA ASP A 9 -3.84 12.79 3.90
C ASP A 9 -2.47 13.19 4.47
N HIS A 10 -1.69 12.22 4.96
CA HIS A 10 -0.32 12.48 5.43
C HIS A 10 0.55 13.04 4.30
N PHE A 11 0.58 12.38 3.14
CA PHE A 11 1.38 12.84 2.00
C PHE A 11 0.82 14.11 1.35
N ALA A 12 -0.50 14.34 1.39
CA ALA A 12 -1.08 15.61 0.98
C ALA A 12 -0.56 16.78 1.84
N ARG A 13 -0.41 16.59 3.16
CA ARG A 13 0.20 17.60 4.04
C ARG A 13 1.67 17.90 3.71
N LEU A 14 2.39 16.95 3.11
CA LEU A 14 3.76 17.11 2.66
C LEU A 14 3.87 17.69 1.24
N GLY A 15 2.74 18.04 0.62
CA GLY A 15 2.69 18.68 -0.71
C GLY A 15 2.57 17.70 -1.88
N TYR A 16 2.41 16.40 -1.63
CA TYR A 16 2.10 15.42 -2.67
C TYR A 16 0.62 15.45 -3.00
N ARG A 17 0.27 15.11 -4.23
CA ARG A 17 -1.10 15.04 -4.69
C ARG A 17 -1.57 13.59 -4.76
N PRO A 18 -2.42 13.11 -3.84
CA PRO A 18 -2.92 11.74 -3.86
C PRO A 18 -3.76 11.46 -5.11
N VAL A 19 -3.53 10.31 -5.74
CA VAL A 19 -4.33 9.84 -6.88
C VAL A 19 -4.88 8.46 -6.55
N PHE A 20 -6.20 8.34 -6.56
CA PHE A 20 -6.88 7.06 -6.34
C PHE A 20 -7.19 6.41 -7.69
N PHE A 21 -6.45 5.34 -8.01
CA PHE A 21 -6.72 4.46 -9.14
C PHE A 21 -7.65 3.33 -8.72
N GLY A 22 -8.38 2.77 -9.66
CA GLY A 22 -9.26 1.63 -9.42
C GLY A 22 -10.25 1.42 -10.56
N VAL A 23 -11.01 0.36 -10.45
CA VAL A 23 -12.14 0.08 -11.33
C VAL A 23 -13.43 0.72 -10.79
N PRO A 24 -14.47 0.89 -11.60
CA PRO A 24 -15.72 1.53 -11.14
C PRO A 24 -16.35 0.88 -9.91
N SER A 25 -16.22 -0.44 -9.76
CA SER A 25 -16.75 -1.18 -8.60
C SER A 25 -16.05 -0.88 -7.29
N GLU A 26 -14.85 -0.26 -7.32
CA GLU A 26 -14.07 0.13 -6.13
C GLU A 26 -14.43 1.53 -5.62
N MET A 27 -15.26 2.28 -6.34
CA MET A 27 -15.68 3.62 -5.92
C MET A 27 -16.20 3.70 -4.48
N PRO A 28 -17.02 2.75 -3.96
CA PRO A 28 -17.45 2.81 -2.57
C PRO A 28 -16.30 2.71 -1.55
N LEU A 29 -15.21 2.00 -1.88
CA LEU A 29 -14.01 1.91 -1.05
C LEU A 29 -13.18 3.20 -1.12
N ILE A 30 -13.08 3.79 -2.31
CA ILE A 30 -12.40 5.07 -2.51
C ILE A 30 -13.12 6.20 -1.76
N GLU A 31 -14.45 6.25 -1.81
CA GLU A 31 -15.23 7.23 -1.05
C GLU A 31 -15.02 7.10 0.46
N LYS A 32 -14.91 5.87 0.98
CA LYS A 32 -14.54 5.63 2.39
C LYS A 32 -13.14 6.16 2.71
N ALA A 33 -12.17 5.95 1.84
CA ALA A 33 -10.82 6.49 2.02
C ALA A 33 -10.84 8.03 2.02
N LEU A 34 -11.50 8.63 1.05
CA LEU A 34 -11.65 10.09 0.94
C LEU A 34 -12.33 10.71 2.16
N ALA A 35 -13.29 10.02 2.78
CA ALA A 35 -13.96 10.48 4.00
C ALA A 35 -13.01 10.60 5.20
N HIS A 36 -11.87 9.92 5.18
CA HIS A 36 -10.83 9.99 6.22
C HIS A 36 -9.70 10.98 5.89
N MET A 37 -9.80 11.68 4.77
CA MET A 37 -8.87 12.76 4.40
C MET A 37 -9.38 14.11 4.86
N LYS A 38 -8.53 14.88 5.53
CA LYS A 38 -8.79 16.31 5.83
C LYS A 38 -8.58 17.18 4.59
N ARG A 39 -7.67 16.77 3.70
CA ARG A 39 -7.33 17.43 2.44
C ARG A 39 -7.93 16.72 1.23
N ARG A 40 -9.19 16.31 1.36
CA ARG A 40 -9.92 15.56 0.34
C ARG A 40 -9.92 16.26 -1.02
N ASP A 41 -10.04 17.58 -1.04
CA ASP A 41 -10.12 18.38 -2.28
C ASP A 41 -8.81 18.38 -3.08
N GLU A 42 -7.70 17.99 -2.47
CA GLU A 42 -6.42 17.84 -3.14
C GLU A 42 -6.27 16.48 -3.84
N ALA A 43 -7.15 15.52 -3.54
CA ALA A 43 -7.08 14.18 -4.11
C ALA A 43 -7.68 14.16 -5.53
N ILE A 44 -7.06 13.34 -6.39
CA ILE A 44 -7.59 13.03 -7.73
C ILE A 44 -8.21 11.64 -7.69
N VAL A 45 -9.44 11.52 -8.15
CA VAL A 45 -10.10 10.22 -8.35
C VAL A 45 -10.03 9.86 -9.84
N ALA A 46 -9.15 8.93 -10.18
CA ALA A 46 -8.96 8.40 -11.53
C ALA A 46 -9.67 7.05 -11.75
N ALA A 47 -10.29 6.50 -10.70
CA ALA A 47 -10.98 5.22 -10.77
C ALA A 47 -12.09 5.20 -11.83
N GLY A 48 -12.07 4.20 -12.68
CA GLY A 48 -13.02 4.03 -13.79
C GLY A 48 -12.89 5.02 -14.94
N LYS A 49 -11.88 5.91 -14.91
CA LYS A 49 -11.70 6.97 -15.92
C LYS A 49 -10.60 6.69 -16.92
N LEU A 50 -9.76 5.69 -16.67
CA LEU A 50 -8.58 5.38 -17.46
C LEU A 50 -8.72 4.00 -18.10
N SER A 51 -8.33 3.89 -19.36
CA SER A 51 -8.00 2.61 -19.99
C SER A 51 -6.73 2.05 -19.37
N MET A 52 -6.43 0.77 -19.60
CA MET A 52 -5.21 0.14 -19.11
C MET A 52 -3.94 0.88 -19.62
N GLY A 53 -3.91 1.30 -20.88
CA GLY A 53 -2.78 2.05 -21.42
C GLY A 53 -2.58 3.40 -20.76
N GLU A 54 -3.67 4.13 -20.49
CA GLU A 54 -3.64 5.41 -19.78
C GLU A 54 -3.23 5.22 -18.31
N PHE A 55 -3.69 4.15 -17.65
CA PHE A 55 -3.24 3.81 -16.30
C PHE A 55 -1.72 3.54 -16.25
N ILE A 56 -1.19 2.72 -17.18
CA ILE A 56 0.25 2.46 -17.28
C ILE A 56 1.04 3.75 -17.50
N ALA A 57 0.56 4.64 -18.36
CA ALA A 57 1.17 5.94 -18.59
C ALA A 57 1.13 6.82 -17.32
N ALA A 58 -0.04 6.94 -16.69
CA ALA A 58 -0.22 7.72 -15.48
C ALA A 58 0.62 7.20 -14.30
N ALA A 59 0.77 5.89 -14.17
CA ALA A 59 1.60 5.27 -13.16
C ALA A 59 3.04 5.79 -13.20
N SER A 60 3.60 6.07 -14.38
CA SER A 60 4.97 6.58 -14.54
C SER A 60 5.20 7.99 -13.96
N TRP A 61 4.14 8.72 -13.65
CA TRP A 61 4.21 10.06 -13.05
C TRP A 61 4.08 10.05 -11.53
N CYS A 62 3.84 8.87 -10.95
CA CYS A 62 3.72 8.75 -9.50
C CYS A 62 5.11 8.72 -8.85
N ALA A 63 5.25 9.43 -7.73
CA ALA A 63 6.48 9.43 -6.95
C ALA A 63 6.62 8.16 -6.08
N VAL A 64 5.49 7.63 -5.61
CA VAL A 64 5.37 6.38 -4.83
C VAL A 64 3.98 5.81 -5.04
N ALA A 65 3.82 4.49 -4.94
CA ALA A 65 2.53 3.82 -5.00
C ALA A 65 2.28 3.00 -3.73
N PHE A 66 1.07 3.09 -3.22
CA PHE A 66 0.56 2.25 -2.14
C PHE A 66 -0.49 1.29 -2.71
N THR A 67 -0.25 0.00 -2.63
CA THR A 67 -1.11 -1.00 -3.23
C THR A 67 -1.37 -2.17 -2.28
N ASN A 68 -2.41 -2.94 -2.56
CA ASN A 68 -2.48 -4.31 -2.07
C ASN A 68 -1.66 -5.23 -2.99
N ASP A 69 -1.46 -6.50 -2.58
CA ASP A 69 -0.96 -7.57 -3.45
C ASP A 69 -1.98 -7.82 -4.58
N SER A 70 -1.77 -7.14 -5.71
CA SER A 70 -2.69 -7.15 -6.85
C SER A 70 -1.99 -6.68 -8.14
N GLY A 71 -2.65 -6.83 -9.29
CA GLY A 71 -2.12 -6.44 -10.60
C GLY A 71 -1.49 -5.04 -10.68
N PRO A 72 -2.11 -3.99 -10.15
CA PRO A 72 -1.53 -2.64 -10.11
C PRO A 72 -0.13 -2.57 -9.50
N MET A 73 0.19 -3.38 -8.51
CA MET A 73 1.53 -3.45 -7.90
C MET A 73 2.61 -3.66 -8.98
N TYR A 74 2.40 -4.64 -9.85
CA TYR A 74 3.35 -4.97 -10.93
C TYR A 74 3.40 -3.90 -12.01
N VAL A 75 2.31 -3.17 -12.24
CA VAL A 75 2.31 -2.04 -13.17
C VAL A 75 3.23 -0.95 -12.67
N PHE A 76 3.09 -0.50 -11.42
CA PHE A 76 3.96 0.52 -10.83
C PHE A 76 5.42 0.04 -10.78
N ASP A 77 5.67 -1.19 -10.36
CA ASP A 77 7.00 -1.80 -10.28
C ASP A 77 7.67 -1.83 -11.67
N SER A 78 6.95 -2.21 -12.73
CA SER A 78 7.43 -2.20 -14.12
C SER A 78 7.79 -0.79 -14.61
N ARG A 79 7.19 0.24 -14.04
CA ARG A 79 7.47 1.65 -14.33
C ARG A 79 8.56 2.24 -13.46
N LYS A 80 9.22 1.43 -12.61
CA LYS A 80 10.27 1.83 -11.66
C LYS A 80 9.79 2.87 -10.64
N VAL A 81 8.49 2.85 -10.34
CA VAL A 81 7.91 3.64 -9.26
C VAL A 81 8.07 2.84 -7.97
N PRO A 82 8.60 3.41 -6.90
CA PRO A 82 8.64 2.75 -5.59
C PRO A 82 7.25 2.29 -5.15
N VAL A 83 7.14 1.02 -4.73
CA VAL A 83 5.86 0.41 -4.35
C VAL A 83 5.89 -0.03 -2.90
N ILE A 84 4.94 0.47 -2.13
CA ILE A 84 4.64 0.01 -0.78
C ILE A 84 3.43 -0.91 -0.90
N ALA A 85 3.67 -2.22 -0.88
CA ALA A 85 2.64 -3.23 -1.09
C ALA A 85 2.18 -3.85 0.22
N MET A 86 0.89 -3.75 0.53
CA MET A 86 0.26 -4.37 1.68
C MET A 86 -0.17 -5.78 1.34
N PHE A 87 0.36 -6.75 2.09
CA PHE A 87 0.08 -8.17 1.92
C PHE A 87 -0.88 -8.69 2.99
N GLY A 88 -1.92 -9.36 2.52
CA GLY A 88 -2.87 -10.09 3.35
C GLY A 88 -2.52 -11.58 3.43
N PRO A 89 -3.36 -12.46 2.86
CA PRO A 89 -3.20 -13.91 2.95
C PRO A 89 -2.11 -14.50 2.05
N SER A 90 -1.60 -13.76 1.08
CA SER A 90 -0.60 -14.23 0.12
C SER A 90 0.82 -14.19 0.69
N ASN A 91 1.74 -14.91 0.04
CA ASN A 91 3.13 -14.99 0.47
C ASN A 91 3.94 -13.80 -0.05
N ALA A 92 4.19 -12.84 0.81
CA ALA A 92 4.99 -11.66 0.49
C ALA A 92 6.41 -11.99 0.01
N LYS A 93 7.02 -13.08 0.47
CA LYS A 93 8.37 -13.50 0.03
C LYS A 93 8.42 -13.94 -1.44
N LEU A 94 7.29 -14.38 -1.99
CA LEU A 94 7.21 -14.84 -3.39
C LEU A 94 6.72 -13.75 -4.35
N HIS A 95 5.93 -12.79 -3.86
CA HIS A 95 5.19 -11.86 -4.71
C HIS A 95 5.51 -10.38 -4.45
N HIS A 96 6.52 -10.08 -3.62
CA HIS A 96 6.89 -8.70 -3.32
C HIS A 96 7.32 -7.91 -4.57
N PRO A 97 7.19 -6.58 -4.57
CA PRO A 97 7.73 -5.74 -5.62
C PRO A 97 9.26 -5.82 -5.63
N LEU A 98 9.86 -5.75 -6.81
CA LEU A 98 11.31 -5.94 -7.03
C LEU A 98 12.07 -4.64 -7.21
N GLY A 99 11.38 -3.50 -7.32
CA GLY A 99 11.97 -2.19 -7.55
C GLY A 99 12.80 -1.70 -6.36
N GLU A 100 13.79 -0.85 -6.66
CA GLU A 100 14.52 -0.12 -5.62
C GLU A 100 13.55 0.73 -4.78
N LYS A 101 13.82 0.82 -3.47
CA LYS A 101 12.95 1.56 -2.54
C LYS A 101 11.50 1.09 -2.53
N SER A 102 11.26 -0.16 -2.94
CA SER A 102 9.97 -0.85 -2.82
C SER A 102 10.00 -1.83 -1.65
N CYS A 103 8.87 -2.03 -0.99
CA CYS A 103 8.77 -3.01 0.08
C CYS A 103 7.38 -3.66 0.18
N ALA A 104 7.35 -4.83 0.82
CA ALA A 104 6.15 -5.54 1.19
C ALA A 104 5.91 -5.39 2.69
N LEU A 105 4.79 -4.81 3.08
CA LEU A 105 4.32 -4.79 4.46
C LEU A 105 3.41 -6.00 4.67
N ALA A 106 3.79 -6.88 5.58
CA ALA A 106 3.06 -8.10 5.90
C ALA A 106 3.05 -8.34 7.41
N THR A 107 2.00 -8.96 7.91
CA THR A 107 1.83 -9.19 9.35
C THR A 107 2.46 -10.49 9.84
N THR A 108 2.89 -11.36 8.93
CA THR A 108 3.52 -12.63 9.25
C THR A 108 4.61 -12.98 8.24
N ASP A 109 5.74 -13.49 8.72
CA ASP A 109 6.87 -13.97 7.91
C ASP A 109 6.67 -15.40 7.37
N MET A 110 5.60 -16.06 7.75
CA MET A 110 5.40 -17.46 7.43
C MET A 110 5.07 -17.66 5.95
N PRO A 111 5.81 -18.50 5.23
CA PRO A 111 5.41 -18.95 3.90
C PRO A 111 4.06 -19.66 4.01
N ARG A 112 3.07 -19.21 3.26
CA ARG A 112 1.73 -19.78 3.28
C ARG A 112 1.56 -20.73 2.12
N THR A 113 0.96 -21.89 2.38
CA THR A 113 0.53 -22.79 1.31
C THR A 113 -0.67 -22.20 0.59
N GLN A 114 -0.89 -22.62 -0.66
CA GLN A 114 -2.07 -22.18 -1.42
C GLN A 114 -3.38 -22.54 -0.70
N ASP A 115 -3.42 -23.66 0.00
CA ASP A 115 -4.58 -24.07 0.79
C ASP A 115 -4.83 -23.13 1.96
N HIS A 116 -3.77 -22.68 2.64
CA HIS A 116 -3.89 -21.71 3.71
C HIS A 116 -4.40 -20.35 3.17
N VAL A 117 -3.88 -19.89 2.04
CA VAL A 117 -4.37 -18.68 1.35
C VAL A 117 -5.85 -18.81 1.02
N ASN A 118 -6.26 -19.92 0.42
CA ASN A 118 -7.65 -20.17 0.05
C ASN A 118 -8.58 -20.20 1.27
N HIS A 119 -8.14 -20.81 2.38
CA HIS A 119 -8.90 -20.83 3.63
C HIS A 119 -9.06 -19.41 4.19
N THR A 120 -7.99 -18.63 4.26
CA THR A 120 -8.00 -17.26 4.79
C THR A 120 -8.88 -16.32 3.94
N ILE A 121 -8.92 -16.50 2.62
CA ILE A 121 -9.80 -15.73 1.73
C ILE A 121 -11.27 -16.08 2.00
N ARG A 122 -11.58 -17.34 2.32
CA ARG A 122 -12.95 -17.79 2.62
C ARG A 122 -13.39 -17.37 4.02
N ASP A 123 -12.49 -17.41 4.98
CA ASP A 123 -12.74 -16.96 6.34
C ASP A 123 -12.54 -15.43 6.43
N ARG A 124 -13.62 -14.72 6.19
CA ARG A 124 -13.64 -13.25 6.25
C ARG A 124 -13.44 -12.68 7.66
N SER A 125 -13.37 -13.51 8.69
CA SER A 125 -13.10 -13.08 10.06
C SER A 125 -11.64 -12.71 10.30
N TYR A 126 -10.71 -13.19 9.44
CA TYR A 126 -9.29 -12.93 9.52
C TYR A 126 -8.80 -12.08 8.35
N THR A 127 -8.47 -10.84 8.64
CA THR A 127 -7.91 -9.88 7.68
C THR A 127 -6.51 -9.43 8.13
N PRO A 128 -5.45 -10.22 7.82
CA PRO A 128 -4.08 -9.88 8.25
C PRO A 128 -3.64 -8.48 7.83
N ILE A 129 -4.13 -8.01 6.71
CA ILE A 129 -3.84 -6.66 6.19
C ILE A 129 -4.31 -5.55 7.15
N ASP A 130 -5.33 -5.80 7.95
CA ASP A 130 -5.83 -4.82 8.92
C ASP A 130 -4.86 -4.61 10.10
N ALA A 131 -3.91 -5.51 10.31
CA ALA A 131 -2.89 -5.36 11.33
C ALA A 131 -1.74 -4.42 10.89
N ILE A 132 -1.60 -4.14 9.58
CA ILE A 132 -0.65 -3.13 9.09
C ILE A 132 -1.14 -1.76 9.52
N SER A 133 -0.33 -1.03 10.28
CA SER A 133 -0.69 0.29 10.77
C SER A 133 -0.47 1.39 9.73
N VAL A 134 -1.14 2.53 9.92
CA VAL A 134 -0.90 3.73 9.12
C VAL A 134 0.54 4.22 9.29
N SER A 135 1.10 4.14 10.51
CA SER A 135 2.47 4.57 10.78
C SER A 135 3.51 3.72 10.02
N GLU A 136 3.30 2.42 9.88
CA GLU A 136 4.18 1.55 9.07
C GLU A 136 4.13 1.95 7.59
N ALA A 137 2.94 2.15 7.03
CA ALA A 137 2.78 2.55 5.64
C ALA A 137 3.37 3.94 5.37
N VAL A 138 3.16 4.90 6.28
CA VAL A 138 3.72 6.25 6.20
C VAL A 138 5.25 6.19 6.25
N CYS A 139 5.83 5.48 7.23
CA CYS A 139 7.28 5.34 7.36
C CYS A 139 7.92 4.72 6.10
N ALA A 140 7.31 3.67 5.56
CA ALA A 140 7.75 3.04 4.32
C ALA A 140 7.68 4.01 3.12
N GLY A 141 6.63 4.81 3.03
CA GLY A 141 6.49 5.81 1.97
C GLY A 141 7.51 6.95 2.09
N GLU A 142 7.76 7.46 3.30
CA GLU A 142 8.79 8.47 3.55
C GLU A 142 10.19 7.94 3.22
N TRP A 143 10.47 6.67 3.53
CA TRP A 143 11.70 6.01 3.15
C TRP A 143 11.82 5.87 1.62
N ALA A 144 10.77 5.43 0.95
CA ALA A 144 10.73 5.29 -0.51
C ALA A 144 10.99 6.61 -1.23
N LEU A 145 10.50 7.71 -0.66
CA LEU A 145 10.69 9.08 -1.17
C LEU A 145 12.03 9.71 -0.75
N GLY A 146 12.89 8.98 -0.01
CA GLY A 146 14.16 9.49 0.48
C GLY A 146 14.07 10.56 1.57
N MET A 147 12.93 10.66 2.26
CA MET A 147 12.71 11.61 3.36
C MET A 147 13.34 11.13 4.65
N ILE A 148 13.52 9.84 4.82
CA ILE A 148 14.22 9.22 5.95
C ILE A 148 15.31 8.26 5.45
N SER A 149 16.37 8.06 6.26
CA SER A 149 17.45 7.14 5.94
C SER A 149 17.05 5.68 6.06
N ASP A 150 17.84 4.79 5.46
CA ASP A 150 17.66 3.34 5.57
C ASP A 150 17.74 2.89 7.04
N GLU A 151 18.71 3.41 7.81
CA GLU A 151 18.85 3.10 9.24
C GLU A 151 17.61 3.46 10.06
N ARG A 152 17.00 4.61 9.78
CA ARG A 152 15.78 5.05 10.47
C ARG A 152 14.60 4.16 10.10
N TYR A 153 14.51 3.73 8.86
CA TYR A 153 13.46 2.82 8.39
C TYR A 153 13.61 1.43 9.03
N GLU A 154 14.81 0.86 9.02
CA GLU A 154 15.10 -0.43 9.67
C GLU A 154 14.83 -0.39 11.18
N GLY A 155 15.22 0.69 11.84
CA GLY A 155 14.93 0.90 13.26
C GLY A 155 13.42 0.95 13.57
N HIS A 156 12.61 1.54 12.69
CA HIS A 156 11.15 1.53 12.82
C HIS A 156 10.55 0.14 12.65
N LEU A 157 11.01 -0.64 11.67
CA LEU A 157 10.57 -2.02 11.47
C LEU A 157 10.88 -2.90 12.69
N ALA A 158 12.10 -2.82 13.22
CA ALA A 158 12.50 -3.57 14.41
C ALA A 158 11.63 -3.22 15.65
N PHE A 159 11.26 -1.95 15.81
CA PHE A 159 10.36 -1.50 16.88
C PHE A 159 8.96 -2.09 16.73
N VAL A 160 8.41 -2.09 15.52
CA VAL A 160 7.08 -2.61 15.22
C VAL A 160 7.03 -4.13 15.42
N GLU A 161 8.03 -4.87 14.96
CA GLU A 161 8.15 -6.31 15.15
C GLU A 161 8.28 -6.67 16.64
N GLY A 162 9.10 -5.94 17.39
CA GLY A 162 9.25 -6.13 18.84
C GLY A 162 7.92 -5.97 19.59
N ASN A 163 7.09 -5.01 19.21
CA ASN A 163 5.78 -4.77 19.83
C ASN A 163 4.70 -5.80 19.42
N ARG A 164 4.83 -6.45 18.26
CA ARG A 164 3.89 -7.51 17.83
C ARG A 164 4.11 -8.84 18.58
N HIS A 165 5.32 -9.09 19.07
CA HIS A 165 5.68 -10.32 19.77
C HIS A 165 5.64 -10.22 21.31
N GLY A 166 5.40 -9.02 21.84
CA GLY A 166 5.38 -8.70 23.26
C GLY A 166 4.00 -8.52 23.89
N GLY A 167 2.91 -8.88 23.19
CA GLY A 167 1.53 -8.78 23.66
C GLY A 167 0.90 -10.15 23.94
#